data_49f73913b955b06956f7b8d08925473c
#
_entry.id   49f73913b955b06956f7b8d08925473c
#
_cell.length_a   1.000
_cell.length_b   1.000
_cell.length_c   1.000
_cell.angle_alpha   90.00
_cell.angle_beta   90.00
_cell.angle_gamma   90.00
#
_symmetry.space_group_name_H-M   'P 1'
#
loop_
_entity.id
_entity.type
_entity.pdbx_description
1 polymer ?
#
loop_
_entity_poly.entity_id
_entity_poly.type
_entity_poly.pdbx_seq_one_letter_code
_entity_poly.pdbx_strand_id
1 'polypeptide(L)'
;MEKGKKNEELFCSMPVPQAILTLAVPLFMFMTALANLFGVGGASLISRFLGGGEREKASRCGAFCIWTAVAVSVLYGLMVLAGRPVLLPVLGANEETCDMASSYVFWTIGLGALPTVMNPALAHLIRSEGYSRQASLGVAFGGILNMVLDPLFIYGLHLQITG
;
A
#
# COMPACT_ATOMS: atom_id res chain seq x y z
N MET A 1 8.93 -19.96 24.68
CA MET A 1 8.77 -21.09 23.76
C MET A 1 7.30 -21.44 23.48
N GLU A 2 6.42 -21.38 24.47
CA GLU A 2 4.99 -21.71 24.34
C GLU A 2 4.16 -20.75 23.46
N LYS A 3 4.50 -19.45 23.45
CA LYS A 3 3.82 -18.44 22.62
C LYS A 3 4.02 -18.63 21.11
N GLY A 4 5.19 -19.13 20.69
CA GLY A 4 5.48 -19.42 19.27
C GLY A 4 4.64 -20.59 18.76
N LYS A 5 4.56 -21.66 19.54
CA LYS A 5 3.80 -22.87 19.19
C LYS A 5 2.29 -22.61 19.07
N LYS A 6 1.76 -21.78 19.96
CA LYS A 6 0.33 -21.39 19.92
C LYS A 6 -0.01 -20.51 18.71
N ASN A 7 0.93 -19.69 18.26
CA ASN A 7 0.75 -18.88 17.03
C ASN A 7 0.84 -19.75 15.78
N GLU A 8 1.70 -20.76 15.74
CA GLU A 8 1.77 -21.73 14.63
C GLU A 8 0.49 -22.57 14.53
N GLU A 9 -0.04 -23.06 15.67
CA GLU A 9 -1.29 -23.80 15.70
C GLU A 9 -2.50 -22.96 15.26
N LEU A 10 -2.54 -21.69 15.69
CA LEU A 10 -3.59 -20.74 15.29
C LEU A 10 -3.52 -20.45 13.79
N PHE A 11 -2.31 -20.30 13.24
CA PHE A 11 -2.10 -20.04 11.82
C PHE A 11 -2.46 -21.26 10.95
N CYS A 12 -2.17 -22.46 11.40
CA CYS A 12 -2.51 -23.71 10.71
C CYS A 12 -4.03 -24.02 10.74
N SER A 13 -4.78 -23.46 11.70
CA SER A 13 -6.24 -23.63 11.80
C SER A 13 -7.03 -22.58 11.01
N MET A 14 -6.39 -21.53 10.48
CA MET A 14 -7.05 -20.51 9.68
C MET A 14 -7.34 -21.02 8.26
N PRO A 15 -8.50 -20.65 7.66
CA PRO A 15 -8.71 -20.90 6.24
C PRO A 15 -7.62 -20.19 5.41
N VAL A 16 -7.14 -20.85 4.37
CA VAL A 16 -6.02 -20.43 3.51
C VAL A 16 -6.08 -18.95 3.11
N PRO A 17 -7.25 -18.36 2.74
CA PRO A 17 -7.35 -16.95 2.41
C PRO A 17 -6.98 -16.01 3.55
N GLN A 18 -7.35 -16.34 4.80
CA GLN A 18 -7.03 -15.51 5.96
C GLN A 18 -5.53 -15.56 6.31
N ALA A 19 -4.91 -16.73 6.14
CA ALA A 19 -3.48 -16.88 6.32
C ALA A 19 -2.69 -16.00 5.34
N ILE A 20 -3.08 -15.96 4.07
CA ILE A 20 -2.45 -15.12 3.04
C ILE A 20 -2.58 -13.63 3.37
N LEU A 21 -3.76 -13.19 3.78
CA LEU A 21 -3.98 -11.80 4.19
C LEU A 21 -3.10 -11.42 5.37
N THR A 22 -2.97 -12.29 6.37
CA THR A 22 -2.13 -12.05 7.56
C THR A 22 -0.65 -11.92 7.19
N LEU A 23 -0.18 -12.74 6.24
CA LEU A 23 1.19 -12.65 5.72
C LEU A 23 1.46 -11.34 4.97
N ALA A 24 0.46 -10.79 4.31
CA ALA A 24 0.59 -9.55 3.55
C ALA A 24 0.58 -8.28 4.44
N VAL A 25 0.02 -8.34 5.67
CA VAL A 25 -0.10 -7.18 6.56
C VAL A 25 1.22 -6.44 6.80
N PRO A 26 2.35 -7.08 7.16
CA PRO A 26 3.61 -6.36 7.36
C PRO A 26 4.09 -5.62 6.11
N LEU A 27 3.86 -6.21 4.93
CA LEU A 27 4.23 -5.60 3.65
C LEU A 27 3.38 -4.35 3.38
N PHE A 28 2.07 -4.40 3.65
CA PHE A 28 1.19 -3.24 3.56
C PHE A 28 1.52 -2.15 4.57
N MET A 29 1.87 -2.52 5.81
CA MET A 29 2.29 -1.54 6.82
C MET A 29 3.53 -0.77 6.37
N PHE A 30 4.49 -1.45 5.75
CA PHE A 30 5.69 -0.81 5.23
C PHE A 30 5.36 0.14 4.07
N MET A 31 4.48 -0.26 3.15
CA MET A 31 3.99 0.62 2.08
C MET A 31 3.30 1.87 2.63
N THR A 32 2.45 1.71 3.65
CA THR A 32 1.77 2.83 4.32
C THR A 32 2.77 3.75 5.02
N ALA A 33 3.81 3.20 5.64
CA ALA A 33 4.88 3.99 6.24
C ALA A 33 5.62 4.83 5.20
N LEU A 34 5.94 4.26 4.03
CA LEU A 34 6.53 5.00 2.91
C LEU A 34 5.61 6.12 2.40
N ALA A 35 4.32 5.83 2.23
CA ALA A 35 3.33 6.82 1.82
C ALA A 35 3.26 8.00 2.79
N ASN A 36 3.25 7.72 4.10
CA ASN A 36 3.24 8.74 5.13
C ASN A 36 4.55 9.54 5.20
N LEU A 37 5.69 8.88 4.98
CA LEU A 37 6.99 9.56 4.96
C LEU A 37 7.02 10.68 3.91
N PHE A 38 6.63 10.38 2.67
CA PHE A 38 6.61 11.36 1.59
C PHE A 38 5.41 12.29 1.67
N GLY A 39 4.23 11.76 2.05
CA GLY A 39 3.01 12.54 2.16
C GLY A 39 3.07 13.56 3.30
N VAL A 40 3.28 13.12 4.53
CA VAL A 40 3.29 14.00 5.71
C VAL A 40 4.56 14.84 5.74
N GLY A 41 5.72 14.24 5.44
CA GLY A 41 7.00 14.96 5.37
C GLY A 41 6.99 16.06 4.31
N GLY A 42 6.53 15.74 3.10
CA GLY A 42 6.38 16.72 2.01
C GLY A 42 5.36 17.81 2.33
N ALA A 43 4.20 17.42 2.86
CA ALA A 43 3.15 18.36 3.26
C ALA A 43 3.64 19.40 4.27
N SER A 44 4.45 19.00 5.23
CA SER A 44 5.04 19.91 6.23
C SER A 44 5.95 20.97 5.58
N LEU A 45 6.79 20.55 4.65
CA LEU A 45 7.69 21.48 3.93
C LEU A 45 6.92 22.42 3.00
N ILE A 46 5.94 21.89 2.26
CA ILE A 46 5.11 22.68 1.34
C ILE A 46 4.34 23.76 2.13
N SER A 47 3.71 23.41 3.25
CA SER A 47 3.00 24.38 4.09
C SER A 47 3.93 25.51 4.58
N ARG A 48 5.17 25.18 4.94
CA ARG A 48 6.16 26.18 5.38
C ARG A 48 6.56 27.12 4.24
N PHE A 49 6.83 26.60 3.04
CA PHE A 49 7.16 27.42 1.87
C PHE A 49 5.99 28.32 1.44
N LEU A 50 4.76 27.79 1.48
CA LEU A 50 3.57 28.58 1.19
C LEU A 50 3.34 29.69 2.21
N GLY A 51 3.53 29.40 3.52
CA GLY A 51 3.46 30.39 4.60
C GLY A 51 4.53 31.49 4.46
N GLY A 52 5.69 31.18 3.90
CA GLY A 52 6.75 32.15 3.57
C GLY A 52 6.56 32.89 2.23
N GLY A 53 5.48 32.59 1.48
CA GLY A 53 5.23 33.20 0.17
C GLY A 53 6.04 32.61 -0.99
N GLU A 54 6.83 31.58 -0.73
CA GLU A 54 7.77 30.95 -1.68
C GLU A 54 7.09 29.85 -2.51
N ARG A 55 6.09 30.19 -3.31
CA ARG A 55 5.29 29.24 -4.09
C ARG A 55 6.12 28.37 -5.04
N GLU A 56 7.17 28.91 -5.62
CA GLU A 56 8.01 28.14 -6.54
C GLU A 56 8.78 27.02 -5.81
N LYS A 57 9.28 27.29 -4.60
CA LYS A 57 9.93 26.27 -3.79
C LYS A 57 8.93 25.19 -3.31
N ALA A 58 7.71 25.59 -2.96
CA ALA A 58 6.63 24.67 -2.61
C ALA A 58 6.32 23.71 -3.75
N SER A 59 6.17 24.22 -4.99
CA SER A 59 5.91 23.42 -6.18
C SER A 59 7.05 22.45 -6.50
N ARG A 60 8.30 22.91 -6.44
CA ARG A 60 9.47 22.03 -6.62
C ARG A 60 9.56 20.94 -5.56
N CYS A 61 9.25 21.27 -4.30
CA CYS A 61 9.21 20.31 -3.21
C CYS A 61 8.12 19.25 -3.45
N GLY A 62 6.92 19.65 -3.86
CA GLY A 62 5.83 18.75 -4.21
C GLY A 62 6.19 17.79 -5.35
N ALA A 63 6.76 18.33 -6.43
CA ALA A 63 7.23 17.52 -7.55
C ALA A 63 8.30 16.51 -7.11
N PHE A 64 9.28 16.93 -6.31
CA PHE A 64 10.30 16.04 -5.76
C PHE A 64 9.70 14.92 -4.92
N CYS A 65 8.77 15.23 -4.02
CA CYS A 65 8.09 14.23 -3.18
C CYS A 65 7.33 13.20 -4.03
N ILE A 66 6.63 13.64 -5.08
CA ILE A 66 5.88 12.77 -5.98
C ILE A 66 6.83 11.82 -6.73
N TRP A 67 7.86 12.36 -7.39
CA TRP A 67 8.79 11.54 -8.16
C TRP A 67 9.58 10.57 -7.26
N THR A 68 9.97 11.00 -6.08
CA THR A 68 10.67 10.13 -5.12
C THR A 68 9.72 9.04 -4.59
N ALA A 69 8.47 9.37 -4.29
CA ALA A 69 7.47 8.40 -3.86
C ALA A 69 7.21 7.34 -4.96
N VAL A 70 7.11 7.75 -6.23
CA VAL A 70 7.01 6.83 -7.38
C VAL A 70 8.24 5.93 -7.46
N ALA A 71 9.44 6.49 -7.44
CA ALA A 71 10.68 5.72 -7.54
C ALA A 71 10.80 4.69 -6.40
N VAL A 72 10.53 5.12 -5.17
CA VAL A 72 10.62 4.25 -3.98
C VAL A 72 9.53 3.18 -3.99
N SER A 73 8.29 3.50 -4.42
CA SER A 73 7.22 2.50 -4.51
C SER A 73 7.50 1.42 -5.56
N VAL A 74 8.04 1.82 -6.71
CA VAL A 74 8.47 0.87 -7.76
C VAL A 74 9.63 0.01 -7.27
N LEU A 75 10.65 0.64 -6.65
CA LEU A 75 11.78 -0.09 -6.10
C LEU A 75 11.35 -1.09 -5.02
N TYR A 76 10.44 -0.68 -4.14
CA TYR A 76 9.87 -1.56 -3.12
C TYR A 76 9.11 -2.74 -3.75
N GLY A 77 8.25 -2.49 -4.72
CA GLY A 77 7.53 -3.53 -5.45
C GLY A 77 8.48 -4.54 -6.09
N LEU A 78 9.52 -4.07 -6.78
CA LEU A 78 10.55 -4.92 -7.39
C LEU A 78 11.34 -5.72 -6.34
N MET A 79 11.71 -5.08 -5.22
CA MET A 79 12.43 -5.75 -4.13
C MET A 79 11.60 -6.86 -3.49
N VAL A 80 10.31 -6.63 -3.25
CA VAL A 80 9.39 -7.65 -2.73
C VAL A 80 9.21 -8.79 -3.74
N LEU A 81 9.05 -8.47 -5.02
CA LEU A 81 8.92 -9.47 -6.08
C LEU A 81 10.17 -10.33 -6.23
N ALA A 82 11.36 -9.72 -6.19
CA ALA A 82 12.62 -10.45 -6.27
C ALA A 82 12.89 -11.29 -5.00
N GLY A 83 12.48 -10.77 -3.84
CA GLY A 83 12.66 -11.41 -2.53
C GLY A 83 11.60 -12.45 -2.17
N ARG A 84 10.54 -12.65 -2.99
CA ARG A 84 9.44 -13.59 -2.70
C ARG A 84 9.88 -14.95 -2.17
N PRO A 85 10.85 -15.65 -2.79
CA PRO A 85 11.21 -17.01 -2.37
C PRO A 85 11.81 -17.08 -0.97
N VAL A 86 12.35 -15.97 -0.48
CA VAL A 86 12.90 -15.86 0.88
C VAL A 86 11.88 -15.26 1.85
N LEU A 87 11.11 -14.29 1.37
CA LEU A 87 10.19 -13.50 2.19
C LEU A 87 8.98 -14.32 2.65
N LEU A 88 8.38 -15.11 1.75
CA LEU A 88 7.20 -15.92 2.05
C LEU A 88 7.45 -16.98 3.14
N PRO A 89 8.52 -17.78 3.09
CA PRO A 89 8.84 -18.71 4.18
C PRO A 89 9.15 -18.02 5.52
N VAL A 90 9.85 -16.86 5.48
CA VAL A 90 10.16 -16.07 6.69
C VAL A 90 8.88 -15.52 7.34
N LEU A 91 7.89 -15.16 6.53
CA LEU A 91 6.58 -14.71 7.00
C LEU A 91 5.69 -15.88 7.48
N GLY A 92 6.12 -17.14 7.29
CA GLY A 92 5.41 -18.34 7.76
C GLY A 92 4.51 -19.00 6.71
N ALA A 93 4.73 -18.75 5.41
CA ALA A 93 4.01 -19.44 4.35
C ALA A 93 4.43 -20.92 4.30
N ASN A 94 3.44 -21.83 4.32
CA ASN A 94 3.64 -23.26 4.10
C ASN A 94 3.63 -23.57 2.59
N GLU A 95 4.09 -24.78 2.20
CA GLU A 95 4.17 -25.19 0.80
C GLU A 95 2.82 -25.05 0.05
N GLU A 96 1.71 -25.39 0.69
CA GLU A 96 0.36 -25.25 0.13
C GLU A 96 -0.11 -23.80 -0.04
N THR A 97 0.40 -22.90 0.81
CA THR A 97 -0.01 -21.48 0.82
C THR A 97 0.94 -20.61 -0.03
N CYS A 98 2.13 -21.13 -0.33
CA CYS A 98 3.20 -20.38 -0.98
C CYS A 98 2.83 -19.93 -2.39
N ASP A 99 2.22 -20.78 -3.19
CA ASP A 99 1.83 -20.46 -4.58
C ASP A 99 0.71 -19.41 -4.62
N MET A 100 -0.32 -19.57 -3.78
CA MET A 100 -1.42 -18.60 -3.67
C MET A 100 -0.92 -17.25 -3.11
N ALA A 101 -0.09 -17.29 -2.06
CA ALA A 101 0.50 -16.11 -1.47
C ALA A 101 1.43 -15.39 -2.45
N SER A 102 2.19 -16.14 -3.26
CA SER A 102 3.06 -15.60 -4.31
C SER A 102 2.27 -14.86 -5.38
N SER A 103 1.16 -15.43 -5.85
CA SER A 103 0.26 -14.81 -6.81
C SER A 103 -0.40 -13.56 -6.24
N TYR A 104 -0.89 -13.64 -5.00
CA TYR A 104 -1.50 -12.50 -4.30
C TYR A 104 -0.50 -11.34 -4.12
N VAL A 105 0.72 -11.63 -3.65
CA VAL A 105 1.79 -10.63 -3.49
C VAL A 105 2.18 -10.02 -4.84
N PHE A 106 2.21 -10.79 -5.92
CA PHE A 106 2.52 -10.29 -7.25
C PHE A 106 1.49 -9.23 -7.70
N TRP A 107 0.21 -9.55 -7.65
CA TRP A 107 -0.83 -8.64 -8.09
C TRP A 107 -0.98 -7.44 -7.16
N THR A 108 -1.01 -7.68 -5.85
CA THR A 108 -1.32 -6.65 -4.86
C THR A 108 -0.14 -5.75 -4.54
N ILE A 109 1.07 -6.28 -4.45
CA ILE A 109 2.27 -5.49 -4.13
C ILE A 109 3.04 -5.15 -5.40
N GLY A 110 3.20 -6.08 -6.32
CA GLY A 110 3.92 -5.82 -7.57
C GLY A 110 3.29 -4.71 -8.40
N LEU A 111 1.99 -4.82 -8.69
CA LEU A 111 1.25 -3.82 -9.45
C LEU A 111 0.55 -2.78 -8.56
N GLY A 112 0.11 -3.18 -7.37
CA GLY A 112 -0.62 -2.34 -6.43
C GLY A 112 0.27 -1.40 -5.59
N ALA A 113 1.60 -1.58 -5.54
CA ALA A 113 2.47 -0.74 -4.73
C ALA A 113 2.38 0.75 -5.11
N LEU A 114 2.41 1.03 -6.41
CA LEU A 114 2.38 2.40 -6.91
C LEU A 114 1.09 3.14 -6.50
N PRO A 115 -0.13 2.67 -6.82
CA PRO A 115 -1.35 3.36 -6.44
C PRO A 115 -1.56 3.40 -4.91
N THR A 116 -1.16 2.37 -4.19
CA THR A 116 -1.30 2.30 -2.73
C THR A 116 -0.45 3.34 -2.00
N VAL A 117 0.76 3.60 -2.48
CA VAL A 117 1.64 4.64 -1.92
C VAL A 117 1.21 6.03 -2.41
N MET A 118 0.87 6.16 -3.68
CA MET A 118 0.56 7.46 -4.29
C MET A 118 -0.74 8.08 -3.78
N ASN A 119 -1.79 7.29 -3.55
CA ASN A 119 -3.08 7.80 -3.11
C ASN A 119 -2.98 8.60 -1.79
N PRO A 120 -2.51 8.06 -0.65
CA PRO A 120 -2.38 8.82 0.58
C PRO A 120 -1.31 9.91 0.48
N ALA A 121 -0.19 9.69 -0.23
CA ALA A 121 0.83 10.69 -0.40
C ALA A 121 0.29 11.94 -1.11
N LEU A 122 -0.41 11.78 -2.24
CA LEU A 122 -1.05 12.89 -2.96
C LEU A 122 -2.12 13.57 -2.12
N ALA A 123 -2.93 12.81 -1.36
CA ALA A 123 -3.94 13.41 -0.49
C ALA A 123 -3.33 14.32 0.58
N HIS A 124 -2.19 13.97 1.14
CA HIS A 124 -1.46 14.82 2.08
C HIS A 124 -0.87 16.07 1.42
N LEU A 125 -0.28 15.92 0.23
CA LEU A 125 0.30 17.04 -0.50
C LEU A 125 -0.78 18.06 -0.91
N ILE A 126 -1.92 17.60 -1.45
CA ILE A 126 -3.05 18.47 -1.84
C ILE A 126 -3.62 19.21 -0.62
N ARG A 127 -3.71 18.54 0.54
CA ARG A 127 -4.16 19.18 1.77
C ARG A 127 -3.21 20.28 2.23
N SER A 128 -1.91 20.11 2.05
CA SER A 128 -0.90 21.10 2.44
C SER A 128 -0.95 22.38 1.62
N GLU A 129 -1.50 22.31 0.40
CA GLU A 129 -1.74 23.47 -0.46
C GLU A 129 -3.05 24.21 -0.15
N GLY A 130 -3.81 23.76 0.87
CA GLY A 130 -5.08 24.35 1.27
C GLY A 130 -6.32 23.73 0.62
N TYR A 131 -6.15 22.77 -0.29
CA TYR A 131 -7.23 22.12 -1.02
C TYR A 131 -7.78 20.88 -0.28
N SER A 132 -8.02 20.98 1.03
CA SER A 132 -8.45 19.86 1.86
C SER A 132 -9.77 19.24 1.44
N ARG A 133 -10.74 20.05 0.93
CA ARG A 133 -12.02 19.52 0.40
C ARG A 133 -11.81 18.64 -0.81
N GLN A 134 -10.98 19.06 -1.76
CA GLN A 134 -10.67 18.30 -2.97
C GLN A 134 -9.96 16.99 -2.63
N ALA A 135 -8.99 17.02 -1.72
CA ALA A 135 -8.30 15.83 -1.24
C ALA A 135 -9.29 14.83 -0.58
N SER A 136 -10.19 15.34 0.27
CA SER A 136 -11.18 14.50 0.94
C SER A 136 -12.22 13.92 -0.04
N LEU A 137 -12.66 14.70 -1.02
CA LEU A 137 -13.56 14.23 -2.08
C LEU A 137 -12.89 13.16 -2.94
N GLY A 138 -11.60 13.33 -3.29
CA GLY A 138 -10.86 12.33 -4.06
C GLY A 138 -10.73 10.99 -3.31
N VAL A 139 -10.40 11.04 -2.02
CA VAL A 139 -10.32 9.83 -1.17
C VAL A 139 -11.70 9.19 -1.00
N ALA A 140 -12.75 9.98 -0.76
CA ALA A 140 -14.12 9.47 -0.63
C ALA A 140 -14.61 8.82 -1.93
N PHE A 141 -14.37 9.47 -3.06
CA PHE A 141 -14.72 8.93 -4.39
C PHE A 141 -13.98 7.60 -4.67
N GLY A 142 -12.68 7.54 -4.36
CA GLY A 142 -11.91 6.31 -4.48
C GLY A 142 -12.46 5.19 -3.60
N GLY A 143 -12.85 5.48 -2.36
CA GLY A 143 -13.49 4.53 -1.44
C GLY A 143 -14.85 4.03 -1.94
N ILE A 144 -15.70 4.94 -2.45
CA ILE A 144 -17.00 4.58 -3.02
C ILE A 144 -16.80 3.71 -4.28
N LEU A 145 -15.85 4.09 -5.13
CA LEU A 145 -15.53 3.31 -6.33
C LEU A 145 -15.07 1.90 -5.99
N ASN A 146 -14.20 1.74 -4.99
CA ASN A 146 -13.78 0.44 -4.49
C ASN A 146 -14.96 -0.38 -3.97
N MET A 147 -15.83 0.24 -3.16
CA MET A 147 -17.02 -0.41 -2.61
C MET A 147 -17.99 -0.92 -3.69
N VAL A 148 -18.02 -0.26 -4.85
CA VAL A 148 -18.85 -0.68 -5.99
C VAL A 148 -18.11 -1.70 -6.87
N LEU A 149 -16.80 -1.54 -7.07
CA LEU A 149 -16.01 -2.42 -7.91
C LEU A 149 -15.79 -3.79 -7.27
N ASP A 150 -15.59 -3.86 -5.95
CA ASP A 150 -15.37 -5.13 -5.25
C ASP A 150 -16.49 -6.16 -5.51
N PRO A 151 -17.78 -5.85 -5.27
CA PRO A 151 -18.85 -6.79 -5.60
C PRO A 151 -18.99 -7.04 -7.10
N LEU A 152 -18.69 -6.05 -7.95
CA LEU A 152 -18.75 -6.21 -9.40
C LEU A 152 -17.69 -7.23 -9.89
N PHE A 153 -16.46 -7.17 -9.36
CA PHE A 153 -15.39 -8.11 -9.69
C PHE A 153 -15.66 -9.50 -9.11
N ILE A 154 -16.17 -9.58 -7.88
CA ILE A 154 -16.45 -10.86 -7.22
C ILE A 154 -17.63 -11.58 -7.88
N TYR A 155 -18.75 -10.88 -8.08
CA TYR A 155 -19.99 -11.50 -8.59
C TYR A 155 -20.13 -11.41 -10.10
N GLY A 156 -19.64 -10.34 -10.76
CA GLY A 156 -19.80 -10.13 -12.19
C GLY A 156 -18.77 -10.86 -13.04
N LEU A 157 -17.52 -10.88 -12.64
CA LEU A 157 -16.42 -11.51 -13.38
C LEU A 157 -16.00 -12.86 -12.82
N HIS A 158 -16.63 -13.33 -11.73
CA HIS A 158 -16.27 -14.57 -11.03
C HIS A 158 -14.75 -14.67 -10.73
N LEU A 159 -14.09 -13.54 -10.63
CA LEU A 159 -12.71 -13.44 -10.20
C LEU A 159 -12.68 -13.70 -8.69
N GLN A 160 -12.78 -14.98 -8.32
CA GLN A 160 -12.42 -15.41 -6.97
C GLN A 160 -10.93 -15.14 -6.75
N ILE A 161 -10.43 -15.36 -5.54
CA ILE A 161 -9.05 -15.07 -5.07
C ILE A 161 -7.92 -15.50 -6.03
N THR A 162 -8.21 -16.15 -7.13
CA THR A 162 -7.30 -16.56 -8.21
C THR A 162 -7.23 -15.58 -9.38
N GLY A 163 -7.98 -14.47 -9.33
CA GLY A 163 -7.91 -13.38 -10.32
C GLY A 163 -7.12 -12.21 -9.80
#